data_1faa4d8b15e773e66353e4c7841ae6d3
#
_entry.id   1faa4d8b15e773e66353e4c7841ae6d3
#
_cell.length_a   1.000
_cell.length_b   1.000
_cell.length_c   1.000
_cell.angle_alpha   90.00
_cell.angle_beta   90.00
_cell.angle_gamma   90.00
#
_symmetry.space_group_name_H-M   'P 1'
#
loop_
_entity.id
_entity.type
_entity.pdbx_description
1 polymer ?
#
loop_
_entity_poly.entity_id
_entity_poly.type
_entity_poly.pdbx_seq_one_letter_code
_entity_poly.pdbx_strand_id
1 'polypeptide(L)'
;MNPSDLSRYLSDLIREKINLSVMIWGPPGIGKSSIVAQVAKNSQMDVIDVRLSQLSPTDLRGLPVPERNERGEGISSWFPPEFLPRFGQGILFLDELNMAPPSMQGVAQQLILDRRIGSYKVPEGWYVWAAGNRKEDRSAVFDMPAPLANRFLHLDVASDLEAFKSYAIANEISERIIAFLSFRPDLLLKIDPARPSWPSPRSWFMAARLLKADLAIAPAIGEPAAAEFIGFLQVYDSIPDIKSIMQGSGSSIKPPKELSALYATVIGLALTVRTAKEAVNAFQWLLGATTREWQRLFVQDMLRSTTALGKQGVVAAAIKQEPKLQEFFEDYKQLLLAT
;
A
#
# COMPACT_ATOMS: atom_id res chain seq x y z
N MET A 1 -6.86 4.13 9.74
CA MET A 1 -6.24 5.07 8.79
C MET A 1 -6.06 4.41 7.43
N ASN A 2 -5.86 5.16 6.37
CA ASN A 2 -5.49 4.61 5.06
C ASN A 2 -3.96 4.39 4.94
N PRO A 3 -3.49 3.67 3.90
CA PRO A 3 -2.06 3.40 3.69
C PRO A 3 -1.17 4.65 3.56
N SER A 4 -1.70 5.73 2.96
CA SER A 4 -0.95 6.99 2.80
C SER A 4 -0.77 7.73 4.12
N ASP A 5 -1.82 7.74 4.97
CA ASP A 5 -1.75 8.30 6.32
C ASP A 5 -0.82 7.51 7.21
N LEU A 6 -0.83 6.17 7.12
CA LEU A 6 0.13 5.33 7.82
C LEU A 6 1.57 5.67 7.41
N SER A 7 1.83 5.75 6.11
CA SER A 7 3.16 6.10 5.60
C SER A 7 3.63 7.47 6.11
N ARG A 8 2.76 8.48 6.08
CA ARG A 8 3.03 9.82 6.60
C ARG A 8 3.33 9.79 8.10
N TYR A 9 2.47 9.15 8.88
CA TYR A 9 2.63 9.06 10.34
C TYR A 9 3.95 8.37 10.73
N LEU A 10 4.30 7.25 10.09
CA LEU A 10 5.56 6.56 10.33
C LEU A 10 6.78 7.42 9.94
N SER A 11 6.68 8.16 8.84
CA SER A 11 7.72 9.10 8.40
C SER A 11 7.89 10.26 9.39
N ASP A 12 6.79 10.75 9.98
CA ASP A 12 6.80 11.80 10.98
C ASP A 12 7.48 11.32 12.28
N LEU A 13 7.22 10.09 12.73
CA LEU A 13 7.93 9.50 13.88
C LEU A 13 9.45 9.48 13.67
N ILE A 14 9.90 9.14 12.46
CA ILE A 14 11.32 9.14 12.12
C ILE A 14 11.88 10.56 12.10
N ARG A 15 11.20 11.48 11.43
CA ARG A 15 11.63 12.89 11.30
C ARG A 15 11.77 13.57 12.66
N GLU A 16 10.79 13.37 13.54
CA GLU A 16 10.77 13.94 14.89
C GLU A 16 11.61 13.11 15.90
N LYS A 17 12.28 12.04 15.44
CA LYS A 17 13.09 11.13 16.25
C LYS A 17 12.33 10.54 17.46
N ILE A 18 11.05 10.27 17.28
CA ILE A 18 10.18 9.65 18.30
C ILE A 18 10.34 8.13 18.21
N ASN A 19 11.25 7.57 19.01
CA ASN A 19 11.56 6.15 19.00
C ASN A 19 10.58 5.35 19.88
N LEU A 20 9.36 5.19 19.38
CA LEU A 20 8.32 4.34 19.97
C LEU A 20 8.17 3.03 19.20
N SER A 21 7.83 1.96 19.92
CA SER A 21 7.43 0.71 19.29
C SER A 21 6.03 0.84 18.71
N VAL A 22 5.87 0.48 17.43
CA VAL A 22 4.60 0.59 16.70
C VAL A 22 4.09 -0.80 16.35
N MET A 23 2.78 -1.02 16.54
CA MET A 23 2.06 -2.20 16.08
C MET A 23 1.07 -1.82 14.99
N ILE A 24 1.30 -2.33 13.78
CA ILE A 24 0.47 -2.07 12.59
C ILE A 24 -0.51 -3.21 12.42
N TRP A 25 -1.80 -2.92 12.59
CA TRP A 25 -2.89 -3.84 12.40
C TRP A 25 -3.54 -3.70 11.03
N GLY A 26 -3.97 -4.79 10.46
CA GLY A 26 -4.78 -4.75 9.24
C GLY A 26 -4.80 -6.08 8.50
N PRO A 27 -5.70 -6.25 7.52
CA PRO A 27 -5.88 -7.50 6.81
C PRO A 27 -4.63 -7.95 6.05
N PRO A 28 -4.53 -9.25 5.78
CA PRO A 28 -3.44 -9.79 4.96
C PRO A 28 -3.49 -9.23 3.54
N GLY A 29 -2.33 -8.95 2.97
CA GLY A 29 -2.21 -8.51 1.58
C GLY A 29 -2.47 -7.03 1.31
N ILE A 30 -2.75 -6.18 2.32
CA ILE A 30 -2.91 -4.71 2.14
C ILE A 30 -1.59 -3.95 1.98
N GLY A 31 -0.44 -4.59 2.22
CA GLY A 31 0.87 -3.98 1.98
C GLY A 31 1.57 -3.43 3.23
N LYS A 32 1.24 -3.88 4.46
CA LYS A 32 1.89 -3.40 5.71
C LYS A 32 3.41 -3.36 5.63
N SER A 33 4.04 -4.49 5.31
CA SER A 33 5.51 -4.61 5.19
C SER A 33 6.07 -3.74 4.05
N SER A 34 5.32 -3.61 2.94
CA SER A 34 5.72 -2.75 1.82
C SER A 34 5.70 -1.27 2.19
N ILE A 35 4.73 -0.83 3.00
CA ILE A 35 4.66 0.55 3.50
C ILE A 35 5.86 0.85 4.39
N VAL A 36 6.20 -0.06 5.33
CA VAL A 36 7.37 0.09 6.20
C VAL A 36 8.66 0.17 5.38
N ALA A 37 8.83 -0.72 4.40
CA ALA A 37 9.99 -0.70 3.51
C ALA A 37 10.08 0.61 2.70
N GLN A 38 8.95 1.14 2.22
CA GLN A 38 8.91 2.41 1.50
C GLN A 38 9.25 3.60 2.40
N VAL A 39 8.75 3.63 3.63
CA VAL A 39 9.07 4.65 4.64
C VAL A 39 10.56 4.64 4.96
N ALA A 40 11.15 3.48 5.19
CA ALA A 40 12.58 3.35 5.44
C ALA A 40 13.41 3.84 4.26
N LYS A 41 13.07 3.41 3.04
CA LYS A 41 13.73 3.87 1.81
C LYS A 41 13.70 5.39 1.67
N ASN A 42 12.55 6.00 1.88
CA ASN A 42 12.38 7.46 1.80
C ASN A 42 13.18 8.20 2.88
N SER A 43 13.39 7.56 4.03
CA SER A 43 14.16 8.09 5.17
C SER A 43 15.63 7.69 5.15
N GLN A 44 16.10 7.02 4.09
CA GLN A 44 17.47 6.51 3.95
C GLN A 44 17.91 5.62 5.13
N MET A 45 17.00 4.74 5.56
CA MET A 45 17.19 3.80 6.66
C MET A 45 17.20 2.35 6.17
N ASP A 46 17.93 1.49 6.86
CA ASP A 46 17.91 0.05 6.62
C ASP A 46 16.60 -0.57 7.12
N VAL A 47 16.22 -1.72 6.54
CA VAL A 47 15.10 -2.54 7.02
C VAL A 47 15.56 -3.97 7.23
N ILE A 48 15.26 -4.50 8.41
CA ILE A 48 15.38 -5.92 8.70
C ILE A 48 13.97 -6.44 8.97
N ASP A 49 13.45 -7.25 8.03
CA ASP A 49 12.12 -7.87 8.13
C ASP A 49 12.26 -9.27 8.75
N VAL A 50 11.73 -9.44 9.95
CA VAL A 50 11.78 -10.68 10.72
C VAL A 50 10.37 -11.24 10.89
N ARG A 51 10.09 -12.36 10.24
CA ARG A 51 8.80 -13.06 10.36
C ARG A 51 8.79 -13.96 11.57
N LEU A 52 8.19 -13.48 12.64
CA LEU A 52 8.19 -14.19 13.93
C LEU A 52 7.43 -15.51 13.90
N SER A 53 6.45 -15.67 13.02
CA SER A 53 5.70 -16.93 12.84
C SER A 53 6.57 -18.08 12.32
N GLN A 54 7.72 -17.77 11.69
CA GLN A 54 8.63 -18.75 11.09
C GLN A 54 9.83 -19.09 11.99
N LEU A 55 9.95 -18.44 13.16
CA LEU A 55 11.09 -18.60 14.06
C LEU A 55 10.71 -19.36 15.33
N SER A 56 11.67 -20.08 15.87
CA SER A 56 11.62 -20.59 17.24
C SER A 56 12.18 -19.55 18.24
N PRO A 57 11.85 -19.66 19.54
CA PRO A 57 12.40 -18.77 20.55
C PRO A 57 13.95 -18.72 20.58
N THR A 58 14.62 -19.82 20.25
CA THR A 58 16.08 -19.90 20.19
C THR A 58 16.65 -19.14 19.01
N ASP A 59 15.93 -19.13 17.87
CA ASP A 59 16.40 -18.42 16.68
C ASP A 59 16.49 -16.90 16.92
N LEU A 60 15.59 -16.35 17.75
CA LEU A 60 15.63 -14.93 18.10
C LEU A 60 16.58 -14.61 19.25
N ARG A 61 16.70 -15.53 20.24
CA ARG A 61 17.64 -15.37 21.36
C ARG A 61 19.09 -15.58 20.94
N GLY A 62 19.33 -16.39 19.94
CA GLY A 62 20.65 -16.85 19.54
C GLY A 62 21.08 -18.12 20.30
N LEU A 63 22.37 -18.42 20.25
CA LEU A 63 22.93 -19.63 20.81
C LEU A 63 23.67 -19.35 22.11
N PRO A 64 23.44 -20.14 23.18
CA PRO A 64 24.24 -20.07 24.37
C PRO A 64 25.58 -20.76 24.12
N VAL A 65 26.68 -20.07 24.41
CA VAL A 65 28.06 -20.61 24.31
C VAL A 65 28.70 -20.59 25.68
N PRO A 66 29.27 -21.70 26.14
CA PRO A 66 29.97 -21.72 27.41
C PRO A 66 31.26 -20.91 27.33
N GLU A 67 31.41 -19.98 28.25
CA GLU A 67 32.60 -19.14 28.39
C GLU A 67 33.07 -19.12 29.84
N ARG A 68 34.30 -18.64 30.09
CA ARG A 68 34.77 -18.33 31.42
C ARG A 68 34.83 -16.82 31.60
N ASN A 69 34.27 -16.31 32.68
CA ASN A 69 34.40 -14.91 33.04
C ASN A 69 35.82 -14.57 33.53
N GLU A 70 36.09 -13.32 33.78
CA GLU A 70 37.39 -12.83 34.28
C GLU A 70 37.82 -13.46 35.60
N ARG A 71 36.88 -14.04 36.37
CA ARG A 71 37.13 -14.75 37.62
C ARG A 71 37.35 -16.27 37.44
N GLY A 72 37.31 -16.74 36.17
CA GLY A 72 37.47 -18.17 35.86
C GLY A 72 36.18 -18.99 36.05
N GLU A 73 35.04 -18.38 36.42
CA GLU A 73 33.76 -19.07 36.61
C GLU A 73 33.14 -19.39 35.27
N GLY A 74 32.52 -20.57 35.14
CA GLY A 74 31.77 -20.94 33.93
C GLY A 74 30.49 -20.14 33.81
N ILE A 75 30.31 -19.43 32.69
CA ILE A 75 29.12 -18.69 32.35
C ILE A 75 28.61 -19.13 30.99
N SER A 76 27.34 -18.84 30.69
CA SER A 76 26.77 -19.01 29.35
C SER A 76 26.56 -17.65 28.73
N SER A 77 27.35 -17.34 27.69
CA SER A 77 27.16 -16.14 26.86
C SER A 77 26.23 -16.41 25.69
N TRP A 78 25.32 -15.53 25.42
CA TRP A 78 24.38 -15.64 24.29
C TRP A 78 24.94 -14.92 23.08
N PHE A 79 25.17 -15.66 22.01
CA PHE A 79 25.56 -15.10 20.71
C PHE A 79 24.31 -14.76 19.93
N PRO A 80 24.01 -13.47 19.71
CA PRO A 80 22.80 -13.06 19.01
C PRO A 80 22.83 -13.48 17.54
N PRO A 81 21.68 -13.74 16.93
CA PRO A 81 21.59 -14.12 15.53
C PRO A 81 22.14 -13.01 14.62
N GLU A 82 22.66 -13.42 13.47
CA GLU A 82 23.32 -12.54 12.51
C GLU A 82 22.39 -11.46 11.97
N PHE A 83 21.10 -11.78 11.80
CA PHE A 83 20.12 -10.84 11.25
C PHE A 83 19.77 -9.67 12.18
N LEU A 84 20.11 -9.72 13.46
CA LEU A 84 19.86 -8.58 14.35
C LEU A 84 20.87 -7.45 14.09
N PRO A 85 20.42 -6.19 14.07
CA PRO A 85 21.29 -5.06 13.74
C PRO A 85 22.40 -4.85 14.78
N ARG A 86 23.60 -4.58 14.32
CA ARG A 86 24.77 -4.35 15.17
C ARG A 86 25.18 -2.90 15.28
N PHE A 87 24.90 -2.12 14.23
CA PHE A 87 25.26 -0.71 14.08
C PHE A 87 24.32 -0.03 13.07
N GLY A 88 24.52 1.26 12.81
CA GLY A 88 23.75 2.00 11.82
C GLY A 88 22.38 2.47 12.33
N GLN A 89 21.51 2.75 11.39
CA GLN A 89 20.13 3.20 11.64
C GLN A 89 19.15 2.46 10.74
N GLY A 90 17.99 2.13 11.28
CA GLY A 90 17.03 1.35 10.51
C GLY A 90 15.74 1.04 11.26
N ILE A 91 14.97 0.16 10.66
CA ILE A 91 13.73 -0.39 11.20
C ILE A 91 13.90 -1.89 11.33
N LEU A 92 13.87 -2.39 12.56
CA LEU A 92 13.70 -3.81 12.86
C LEU A 92 12.20 -4.08 12.87
N PHE A 93 11.72 -4.70 11.79
CA PHE A 93 10.32 -4.95 11.56
C PHE A 93 9.97 -6.39 11.90
N LEU A 94 9.14 -6.57 12.93
CA LEU A 94 8.69 -7.86 13.44
C LEU A 94 7.32 -8.19 12.81
N ASP A 95 7.35 -8.80 11.63
CA ASP A 95 6.11 -9.14 10.90
C ASP A 95 5.44 -10.39 11.49
N GLU A 96 4.12 -10.47 11.34
CA GLU A 96 3.29 -11.59 11.80
C GLU A 96 3.40 -11.85 13.32
N LEU A 97 3.60 -10.79 14.12
CA LEU A 97 3.83 -10.92 15.58
C LEU A 97 2.76 -11.75 16.29
N ASN A 98 1.49 -11.52 16.00
CA ASN A 98 0.38 -12.24 16.63
C ASN A 98 0.00 -13.57 15.93
N MET A 99 0.69 -13.93 14.85
CA MET A 99 0.64 -15.29 14.29
C MET A 99 1.69 -16.20 14.93
N ALA A 100 2.68 -15.62 15.60
CA ALA A 100 3.69 -16.36 16.34
C ALA A 100 3.09 -16.96 17.63
N PRO A 101 3.54 -18.18 18.04
CA PRO A 101 3.12 -18.80 19.28
C PRO A 101 3.39 -17.91 20.50
N PRO A 102 2.63 -18.04 21.61
CA PRO A 102 2.82 -17.23 22.82
C PRO A 102 4.24 -17.27 23.40
N SER A 103 4.95 -18.41 23.28
CA SER A 103 6.33 -18.54 23.68
C SER A 103 7.27 -17.62 22.89
N MET A 104 7.01 -17.46 21.59
CA MET A 104 7.77 -16.57 20.71
C MET A 104 7.43 -15.11 20.97
N GLN A 105 6.15 -14.79 21.18
CA GLN A 105 5.71 -13.45 21.58
C GLN A 105 6.38 -13.02 22.89
N GLY A 106 6.55 -13.94 23.85
CA GLY A 106 7.25 -13.68 25.11
C GLY A 106 8.74 -13.32 24.93
N VAL A 107 9.43 -13.91 23.95
CA VAL A 107 10.82 -13.53 23.62
C VAL A 107 10.86 -12.18 22.90
N ALA A 108 9.98 -11.98 21.92
CA ALA A 108 9.87 -10.72 21.20
C ALA A 108 9.53 -9.55 22.15
N GLN A 109 8.81 -9.82 23.24
CA GLN A 109 8.49 -8.83 24.26
C GLN A 109 9.74 -8.15 24.82
N GLN A 110 10.80 -8.88 25.14
CA GLN A 110 12.05 -8.29 25.63
C GLN A 110 12.69 -7.34 24.61
N LEU A 111 12.65 -7.74 23.32
CA LEU A 111 13.18 -6.93 22.24
C LEU A 111 12.40 -5.62 22.08
N ILE A 112 11.08 -5.69 22.22
CA ILE A 112 10.17 -4.56 22.06
C ILE A 112 10.23 -3.62 23.26
N LEU A 113 10.21 -4.17 24.50
CA LEU A 113 10.14 -3.38 25.73
C LEU A 113 11.47 -2.84 26.17
N ASP A 114 12.47 -3.76 26.26
CA ASP A 114 13.77 -3.49 26.84
C ASP A 114 14.83 -3.17 25.78
N ARG A 115 14.45 -3.29 24.50
CA ARG A 115 15.34 -3.15 23.35
C ARG A 115 16.60 -4.06 23.49
N ARG A 116 16.40 -5.25 24.06
CA ARG A 116 17.44 -6.24 24.27
C ARG A 116 16.90 -7.66 24.29
N ILE A 117 17.78 -8.63 24.02
CA ILE A 117 17.54 -10.05 24.23
C ILE A 117 18.83 -10.64 24.78
N GLY A 118 18.80 -11.22 25.99
CA GLY A 118 20.01 -11.69 26.63
C GLY A 118 21.06 -10.59 26.76
N SER A 119 22.25 -10.81 26.22
CA SER A 119 23.34 -9.83 26.16
C SER A 119 23.23 -8.84 25.00
N TYR A 120 22.43 -9.14 23.99
CA TYR A 120 22.24 -8.27 22.82
C TYR A 120 21.40 -7.04 23.15
N LYS A 121 21.83 -5.87 22.65
CA LYS A 121 21.09 -4.60 22.74
C LYS A 121 20.87 -4.02 21.35
N VAL A 122 19.63 -3.63 21.04
CA VAL A 122 19.29 -2.94 19.79
C VAL A 122 19.99 -1.57 19.76
N PRO A 123 20.74 -1.23 18.70
CA PRO A 123 21.36 0.09 18.58
C PRO A 123 20.37 1.23 18.63
N GLU A 124 20.78 2.38 19.14
CA GLU A 124 19.88 3.54 19.35
C GLU A 124 19.24 4.06 18.07
N GLY A 125 19.93 3.98 16.92
CA GLY A 125 19.43 4.41 15.61
C GLY A 125 18.35 3.52 15.00
N TRP A 126 17.94 2.43 15.68
CA TRP A 126 16.96 1.48 15.16
C TRP A 126 15.58 1.64 15.83
N TYR A 127 14.56 1.67 15.01
CA TYR A 127 13.15 1.59 15.44
C TYR A 127 12.75 0.11 15.50
N VAL A 128 11.91 -0.26 16.47
CA VAL A 128 11.34 -1.62 16.56
C VAL A 128 9.85 -1.51 16.31
N TRP A 129 9.44 -1.89 15.11
CA TRP A 129 8.03 -1.87 14.70
C TRP A 129 7.56 -3.30 14.43
N ALA A 130 6.27 -3.52 14.57
CA ALA A 130 5.66 -4.84 14.35
C ALA A 130 4.40 -4.73 13.49
N ALA A 131 4.02 -5.85 12.88
CA ALA A 131 2.73 -5.97 12.23
C ALA A 131 2.00 -7.26 12.63
N GLY A 132 0.68 -7.21 12.52
CA GLY A 132 -0.18 -8.35 12.74
C GLY A 132 -1.50 -8.24 11.98
N ASN A 133 -2.24 -9.33 11.97
CA ASN A 133 -3.57 -9.38 11.40
C ASN A 133 -4.61 -9.31 12.52
N ARG A 134 -5.77 -8.73 12.23
CA ARG A 134 -6.88 -8.70 13.19
C ARG A 134 -7.61 -10.03 13.20
N LYS A 135 -8.28 -10.37 14.32
CA LYS A 135 -9.09 -11.61 14.42
C LYS A 135 -10.23 -11.62 13.40
N GLU A 136 -10.86 -10.47 13.20
CA GLU A 136 -11.95 -10.31 12.21
C GLU A 136 -11.50 -10.50 10.76
N ASP A 137 -10.21 -10.39 10.47
CA ASP A 137 -9.64 -10.66 9.14
C ASP A 137 -9.48 -12.17 8.85
N ARG A 138 -10.09 -13.03 9.70
CA ARG A 138 -10.11 -14.49 9.59
C ARG A 138 -8.72 -15.14 9.49
N SER A 139 -7.73 -14.50 10.07
CA SER A 139 -6.37 -15.04 10.17
C SER A 139 -6.25 -15.92 11.41
N ALA A 140 -5.45 -16.99 11.32
CA ALA A 140 -5.09 -17.80 12.49
C ALA A 140 -4.12 -17.00 13.37
N VAL A 141 -4.65 -16.33 14.39
CA VAL A 141 -3.87 -15.44 15.27
C VAL A 141 -4.03 -15.83 16.73
N PHE A 142 -2.99 -15.60 17.50
CA PHE A 142 -3.00 -15.72 18.96
C PHE A 142 -3.31 -14.35 19.59
N ASP A 143 -3.89 -14.38 20.79
CA ASP A 143 -4.05 -13.17 21.58
C ASP A 143 -2.70 -12.62 22.02
N MET A 144 -2.54 -11.31 21.89
CA MET A 144 -1.35 -10.64 22.39
C MET A 144 -1.51 -10.45 23.91
N PRO A 145 -0.49 -10.84 24.72
CA PRO A 145 -0.52 -10.59 26.15
C PRO A 145 -0.69 -9.09 26.48
N ALA A 146 -1.56 -8.74 27.42
CA ALA A 146 -1.85 -7.36 27.78
C ALA A 146 -0.58 -6.51 28.11
N PRO A 147 0.44 -7.04 28.82
CA PRO A 147 1.68 -6.29 29.06
C PRO A 147 2.43 -5.94 27.77
N LEU A 148 2.37 -6.81 26.75
CA LEU A 148 2.99 -6.55 25.45
C LEU A 148 2.15 -5.53 24.67
N ALA A 149 0.83 -5.71 24.62
CA ALA A 149 -0.07 -4.81 23.90
C ALA A 149 0.09 -3.35 24.38
N ASN A 150 0.11 -3.13 25.70
CA ASN A 150 0.19 -1.77 26.29
C ASN A 150 1.53 -1.03 26.04
N ARG A 151 2.46 -1.66 25.33
CA ARG A 151 3.78 -1.07 25.02
C ARG A 151 3.94 -0.62 23.58
N PHE A 152 2.90 -0.81 22.80
CA PHE A 152 2.86 -0.37 21.41
C PHE A 152 2.00 0.87 21.22
N LEU A 153 2.41 1.68 20.27
CA LEU A 153 1.52 2.59 19.57
C LEU A 153 0.76 1.78 18.52
N HIS A 154 -0.54 1.62 18.68
CA HIS A 154 -1.38 0.82 17.81
C HIS A 154 -1.91 1.64 16.65
N LEU A 155 -1.63 1.21 15.42
CA LEU A 155 -2.07 1.84 14.19
C LEU A 155 -2.89 0.83 13.37
N ASP A 156 -4.19 1.12 13.19
CA ASP A 156 -5.07 0.32 12.36
C ASP A 156 -5.09 0.84 10.93
N VAL A 157 -4.71 -0.02 9.96
CA VAL A 157 -4.75 0.31 8.54
C VAL A 157 -5.83 -0.50 7.82
N ALA A 158 -6.63 0.18 7.02
CA ALA A 158 -7.64 -0.41 6.14
C ALA A 158 -7.21 -0.25 4.67
N SER A 159 -7.74 -1.12 3.80
CA SER A 159 -7.58 -0.95 2.36
C SER A 159 -8.26 0.33 1.91
N ASP A 160 -7.59 1.04 1.01
CA ASP A 160 -8.08 2.28 0.43
C ASP A 160 -7.80 2.30 -1.06
N LEU A 161 -8.84 2.53 -1.86
CA LEU A 161 -8.73 2.50 -3.31
C LEU A 161 -7.83 3.63 -3.83
N GLU A 162 -7.90 4.80 -3.23
CA GLU A 162 -7.18 5.97 -3.69
C GLU A 162 -5.68 5.86 -3.41
N ALA A 163 -5.33 5.33 -2.24
CA ALA A 163 -3.94 4.96 -1.92
C ALA A 163 -3.43 3.85 -2.84
N PHE A 164 -4.26 2.84 -3.13
CA PHE A 164 -3.93 1.79 -4.09
C PHE A 164 -3.67 2.36 -5.49
N LYS A 165 -4.55 3.22 -6.01
CA LYS A 165 -4.39 3.87 -7.32
C LYS A 165 -3.07 4.63 -7.41
N SER A 166 -2.76 5.44 -6.40
CA SER A 166 -1.51 6.22 -6.35
C SER A 166 -0.28 5.31 -6.43
N TYR A 167 -0.28 4.23 -5.64
CA TYR A 167 0.81 3.26 -5.65
C TYR A 167 0.86 2.45 -6.96
N ALA A 168 -0.30 2.04 -7.50
CA ALA A 168 -0.41 1.29 -8.75
C ALA A 168 0.12 2.09 -9.93
N ILE A 169 -0.21 3.38 -10.03
CA ILE A 169 0.29 4.28 -11.07
C ILE A 169 1.81 4.44 -10.97
N ALA A 170 2.34 4.68 -9.77
CA ALA A 170 3.78 4.82 -9.55
C ALA A 170 4.58 3.54 -9.88
N ASN A 171 3.93 2.37 -9.84
CA ASN A 171 4.51 1.07 -10.18
C ASN A 171 4.06 0.52 -11.55
N GLU A 172 3.54 1.39 -12.42
CA GLU A 172 3.16 1.08 -13.81
C GLU A 172 2.19 -0.11 -13.94
N ILE A 173 1.26 -0.25 -13.01
CA ILE A 173 0.21 -1.25 -13.08
C ILE A 173 -0.77 -0.88 -14.20
N SER A 174 -1.27 -1.90 -14.90
CA SER A 174 -2.21 -1.74 -16.02
C SER A 174 -3.39 -0.83 -15.65
N GLU A 175 -3.62 0.19 -16.48
CA GLU A 175 -4.78 1.09 -16.38
C GLU A 175 -6.12 0.36 -16.37
N ARG A 176 -6.20 -0.82 -17.02
CA ARG A 176 -7.40 -1.68 -17.04
C ARG A 176 -7.77 -2.18 -15.64
N ILE A 177 -6.77 -2.53 -14.81
CA ILE A 177 -6.99 -2.94 -13.42
C ILE A 177 -7.44 -1.74 -12.59
N ILE A 178 -6.82 -0.57 -12.78
CA ILE A 178 -7.19 0.67 -12.07
C ILE A 178 -8.62 1.07 -12.43
N ALA A 179 -8.97 1.02 -13.70
CA ALA A 179 -10.31 1.32 -14.18
C ALA A 179 -11.37 0.34 -13.62
N PHE A 180 -11.06 -0.96 -13.65
CA PHE A 180 -11.94 -1.99 -13.09
C PHE A 180 -12.17 -1.79 -11.58
N LEU A 181 -11.12 -1.56 -10.81
CA LEU A 181 -11.24 -1.34 -9.37
C LEU A 181 -11.91 -0.01 -9.01
N SER A 182 -11.86 0.98 -9.91
CA SER A 182 -12.66 2.21 -9.77
C SER A 182 -14.14 1.95 -9.97
N PHE A 183 -14.48 1.02 -10.86
CA PHE A 183 -15.86 0.56 -11.10
C PHE A 183 -16.34 -0.41 -10.00
N ARG A 184 -15.44 -1.30 -9.52
CA ARG A 184 -15.73 -2.34 -8.51
C ARG A 184 -14.77 -2.22 -7.29
N PRO A 185 -14.91 -1.15 -6.48
CA PRO A 185 -14.02 -0.90 -5.35
C PRO A 185 -14.09 -1.98 -4.27
N ASP A 186 -15.21 -2.70 -4.16
CA ASP A 186 -15.41 -3.84 -3.27
C ASP A 186 -14.47 -5.02 -3.58
N LEU A 187 -13.97 -5.11 -4.81
CA LEU A 187 -13.02 -6.14 -5.24
C LEU A 187 -11.55 -5.75 -5.04
N LEU A 188 -11.25 -4.59 -4.45
CA LEU A 188 -9.89 -4.28 -4.04
C LEU A 188 -9.42 -5.22 -2.92
N LEU A 189 -10.31 -5.50 -1.94
CA LEU A 189 -10.06 -6.44 -0.86
C LEU A 189 -11.35 -7.20 -0.54
N LYS A 190 -11.37 -8.49 -0.87
CA LYS A 190 -12.49 -9.39 -0.56
C LYS A 190 -11.95 -10.75 -0.11
N ILE A 191 -11.72 -10.88 1.20
CA ILE A 191 -11.16 -12.10 1.78
C ILE A 191 -12.18 -13.24 1.68
N ASP A 192 -11.77 -14.36 1.09
CA ASP A 192 -12.53 -15.61 1.04
C ASP A 192 -11.67 -16.77 1.59
N PRO A 193 -11.80 -17.11 2.89
CA PRO A 193 -11.00 -18.18 3.50
C PRO A 193 -11.29 -19.57 2.97
N ALA A 194 -12.41 -19.75 2.27
CA ALA A 194 -12.77 -21.04 1.66
C ALA A 194 -11.99 -21.30 0.35
N ARG A 195 -11.27 -20.31 -0.17
CA ARG A 195 -10.54 -20.38 -1.43
C ARG A 195 -9.06 -20.07 -1.24
N PRO A 196 -8.17 -20.68 -2.02
CA PRO A 196 -6.74 -20.43 -1.93
C PRO A 196 -6.34 -19.04 -2.48
N SER A 197 -7.20 -18.40 -3.29
CA SER A 197 -6.97 -17.09 -3.89
C SER A 197 -8.21 -16.20 -3.79
N TRP A 198 -7.99 -14.91 -3.47
CA TRP A 198 -9.02 -13.87 -3.36
C TRP A 198 -8.43 -12.50 -3.70
N PRO A 199 -9.30 -11.51 -4.04
CA PRO A 199 -8.88 -10.14 -4.31
C PRO A 199 -8.24 -9.47 -3.09
N SER A 200 -7.07 -8.89 -3.28
CA SER A 200 -6.36 -8.03 -2.34
C SER A 200 -5.40 -7.12 -3.11
N PRO A 201 -4.92 -6.01 -2.56
CA PRO A 201 -3.88 -5.21 -3.20
C PRO A 201 -2.70 -6.05 -3.71
N ARG A 202 -2.18 -6.97 -2.88
CA ARG A 202 -1.10 -7.89 -3.27
C ARG A 202 -1.47 -8.76 -4.47
N SER A 203 -2.64 -9.40 -4.45
CA SER A 203 -3.06 -10.31 -5.53
C SER A 203 -3.37 -9.56 -6.83
N TRP A 204 -3.81 -8.31 -6.77
CA TRP A 204 -3.94 -7.46 -7.95
C TRP A 204 -2.59 -7.10 -8.59
N PHE A 205 -1.53 -6.91 -7.80
CA PHE A 205 -0.17 -6.78 -8.33
C PHE A 205 0.33 -8.07 -9.00
N MET A 206 -0.03 -9.25 -8.45
CA MET A 206 0.25 -10.53 -9.10
C MET A 206 -0.54 -10.65 -10.42
N ALA A 207 -1.83 -10.34 -10.40
CA ALA A 207 -2.70 -10.34 -11.58
C ALA A 207 -2.17 -9.41 -12.68
N ALA A 208 -1.66 -8.24 -12.32
CA ALA A 208 -1.06 -7.30 -13.29
C ALA A 208 0.15 -7.91 -14.02
N ARG A 209 1.00 -8.65 -13.31
CA ARG A 209 2.15 -9.34 -13.91
C ARG A 209 1.70 -10.47 -14.84
N LEU A 210 0.69 -11.23 -14.44
CA LEU A 210 0.11 -12.30 -15.26
C LEU A 210 -0.55 -11.73 -16.52
N LEU A 211 -1.32 -10.65 -16.38
CA LEU A 211 -1.97 -9.96 -17.50
C LEU A 211 -0.95 -9.44 -18.53
N LYS A 212 0.19 -8.91 -18.06
CA LYS A 212 1.28 -8.43 -18.93
C LYS A 212 1.92 -9.58 -19.72
N ALA A 213 1.88 -10.79 -19.19
CA ALA A 213 2.41 -12.00 -19.81
C ALA A 213 1.33 -12.81 -20.56
N ASP A 214 0.11 -12.26 -20.73
CA ASP A 214 -1.04 -12.92 -21.35
C ASP A 214 -1.42 -14.26 -20.67
N LEU A 215 -1.28 -14.32 -19.36
CA LEU A 215 -1.62 -15.48 -18.54
C LEU A 215 -2.92 -15.27 -17.77
N ALA A 216 -3.60 -16.39 -17.46
CA ALA A 216 -4.82 -16.36 -16.65
C ALA A 216 -4.59 -15.74 -15.27
N ILE A 217 -5.47 -14.81 -14.86
CA ILE A 217 -5.34 -14.08 -13.59
C ILE A 217 -6.13 -14.71 -12.43
N ALA A 218 -7.03 -15.64 -12.74
CA ALA A 218 -7.85 -16.35 -11.75
C ALA A 218 -7.03 -17.03 -10.62
N PRO A 219 -5.85 -17.62 -10.90
CA PRO A 219 -5.02 -18.16 -9.83
C PRO A 219 -4.56 -17.12 -8.80
N ALA A 220 -4.51 -15.83 -9.16
CA ALA A 220 -4.10 -14.75 -8.26
C ALA A 220 -5.27 -14.16 -7.45
N ILE A 221 -6.40 -13.87 -8.12
CA ILE A 221 -7.52 -13.12 -7.53
C ILE A 221 -8.79 -13.94 -7.32
N GLY A 222 -8.76 -15.23 -7.66
CA GLY A 222 -9.90 -16.13 -7.61
C GLY A 222 -10.83 -16.04 -8.82
N GLU A 223 -11.49 -17.14 -9.15
CA GLU A 223 -12.39 -17.26 -10.31
C GLU A 223 -13.48 -16.19 -10.38
N PRO A 224 -14.22 -15.85 -9.28
CA PRO A 224 -15.30 -14.88 -9.39
C PRO A 224 -14.81 -13.49 -9.77
N ALA A 225 -13.74 -13.02 -9.16
CA ALA A 225 -13.19 -11.70 -9.47
C ALA A 225 -12.55 -11.65 -10.87
N ALA A 226 -11.92 -12.75 -11.29
CA ALA A 226 -11.36 -12.88 -12.63
C ALA A 226 -12.45 -12.86 -13.70
N ALA A 227 -13.56 -13.56 -13.50
CA ALA A 227 -14.69 -13.56 -14.43
C ALA A 227 -15.30 -12.15 -14.59
N GLU A 228 -15.47 -11.43 -13.48
CA GLU A 228 -15.95 -10.04 -13.51
C GLU A 228 -14.97 -9.11 -14.23
N PHE A 229 -13.67 -9.27 -13.99
CA PHE A 229 -12.63 -8.50 -14.67
C PHE A 229 -12.59 -8.77 -16.18
N ILE A 230 -12.69 -10.04 -16.59
CA ILE A 230 -12.71 -10.43 -18.01
C ILE A 230 -13.97 -9.84 -18.70
N GLY A 231 -15.13 -9.91 -18.04
CA GLY A 231 -16.34 -9.26 -18.54
C GLY A 231 -16.19 -7.74 -18.71
N PHE A 232 -15.51 -7.09 -17.74
CA PHE A 232 -15.18 -5.67 -17.84
C PHE A 232 -14.23 -5.36 -19.00
N LEU A 233 -13.23 -6.22 -19.28
CA LEU A 233 -12.32 -6.02 -20.41
C LEU A 233 -13.02 -6.02 -21.75
N GLN A 234 -14.04 -6.85 -21.93
CA GLN A 234 -14.86 -6.84 -23.17
C GLN A 234 -15.52 -5.49 -23.39
N VAL A 235 -15.98 -4.85 -22.32
CA VAL A 235 -16.55 -3.49 -22.36
C VAL A 235 -15.45 -2.45 -22.55
N TYR A 236 -14.31 -2.61 -21.87
CA TYR A 236 -13.15 -1.72 -21.99
C TYR A 236 -12.63 -1.63 -23.43
N ASP A 237 -12.61 -2.74 -24.16
CA ASP A 237 -12.17 -2.77 -25.57
C ASP A 237 -13.19 -2.09 -26.53
N SER A 238 -14.41 -1.79 -26.06
CA SER A 238 -15.44 -1.06 -26.80
C SER A 238 -15.55 0.43 -26.46
N ILE A 239 -14.66 0.96 -25.62
CA ILE A 239 -14.66 2.38 -25.24
C ILE A 239 -14.31 3.28 -26.43
N PRO A 240 -14.74 4.57 -26.41
CA PRO A 240 -14.38 5.55 -27.43
C PRO A 240 -12.88 5.70 -27.61
N ASP A 241 -12.45 6.14 -28.78
CA ASP A 241 -11.04 6.44 -29.04
C ASP A 241 -10.54 7.60 -28.17
N ILE A 242 -9.92 7.24 -27.04
CA ILE A 242 -9.31 8.16 -26.07
C ILE A 242 -8.31 9.10 -26.74
N LYS A 243 -7.52 8.60 -27.71
CA LYS A 243 -6.50 9.40 -28.42
C LYS A 243 -7.13 10.54 -29.21
N SER A 244 -8.20 10.26 -29.95
CA SER A 244 -8.93 11.27 -30.69
C SER A 244 -9.54 12.35 -29.80
N ILE A 245 -10.09 11.96 -28.65
CA ILE A 245 -10.60 12.93 -27.64
C ILE A 245 -9.46 13.83 -27.15
N MET A 246 -8.33 13.26 -26.76
CA MET A 246 -7.17 14.01 -26.23
C MET A 246 -6.51 14.91 -27.27
N GLN A 247 -6.60 14.57 -28.56
CA GLN A 247 -6.13 15.42 -29.66
C GLN A 247 -7.08 16.58 -30.02
N GLY A 248 -8.26 16.63 -29.40
CA GLY A 248 -9.28 17.66 -29.67
C GLY A 248 -10.23 17.31 -30.80
N SER A 249 -10.17 16.08 -31.33
CA SER A 249 -11.06 15.60 -32.40
C SER A 249 -12.30 14.87 -31.87
N GLY A 250 -12.60 15.02 -30.56
CA GLY A 250 -13.62 14.26 -29.85
C GLY A 250 -15.06 14.83 -29.99
N SER A 251 -15.31 15.96 -30.70
CA SER A 251 -16.60 16.62 -30.72
C SER A 251 -17.75 15.77 -31.27
N SER A 252 -17.48 14.80 -32.14
CA SER A 252 -18.47 13.84 -32.67
C SER A 252 -18.58 12.55 -31.83
N ILE A 253 -17.67 12.33 -30.89
CA ILE A 253 -17.60 11.13 -30.06
C ILE A 253 -18.61 11.29 -28.90
N LYS A 254 -19.61 10.39 -28.83
CA LYS A 254 -20.56 10.35 -27.73
C LYS A 254 -20.04 9.53 -26.57
N PRO A 255 -20.36 9.93 -25.32
CA PRO A 255 -20.01 9.14 -24.17
C PRO A 255 -20.75 7.79 -24.18
N PRO A 256 -20.15 6.73 -23.68
CA PRO A 256 -20.82 5.45 -23.51
C PRO A 256 -22.05 5.58 -22.61
N LYS A 257 -23.11 4.85 -22.93
CA LYS A 257 -24.32 4.79 -22.10
C LYS A 257 -24.16 3.80 -20.94
N GLU A 258 -23.34 2.80 -21.13
CA GLU A 258 -23.07 1.80 -20.12
C GLU A 258 -22.11 2.35 -19.08
N LEU A 259 -22.44 2.15 -17.80
CA LEU A 259 -21.72 2.74 -16.66
C LEU A 259 -20.26 2.25 -16.59
N SER A 260 -20.04 0.94 -16.82
CA SER A 260 -18.71 0.33 -16.86
C SER A 260 -17.83 0.93 -17.96
N ALA A 261 -18.37 1.12 -19.16
CA ALA A 261 -17.67 1.74 -20.28
C ALA A 261 -17.36 3.23 -20.03
N LEU A 262 -18.26 3.93 -19.36
CA LEU A 262 -18.05 5.33 -18.98
C LEU A 262 -16.94 5.46 -17.93
N TYR A 263 -16.93 4.60 -16.90
CA TYR A 263 -15.79 4.51 -15.95
C TYR A 263 -14.47 4.24 -16.67
N ALA A 264 -14.45 3.24 -17.55
CA ALA A 264 -13.27 2.89 -18.33
C ALA A 264 -12.77 4.08 -19.16
N THR A 265 -13.69 4.83 -19.81
CA THR A 265 -13.34 5.99 -20.61
C THR A 265 -12.76 7.12 -19.77
N VAL A 266 -13.43 7.49 -18.67
CA VAL A 266 -12.99 8.60 -17.81
C VAL A 266 -11.65 8.33 -17.15
N ILE A 267 -11.47 7.11 -16.61
CA ILE A 267 -10.20 6.69 -16.00
C ILE A 267 -9.10 6.59 -17.06
N GLY A 268 -9.40 5.99 -18.22
CA GLY A 268 -8.46 5.91 -19.34
C GLY A 268 -7.96 7.30 -19.79
N LEU A 269 -8.86 8.27 -19.95
CA LEU A 269 -8.50 9.66 -20.22
C LEU A 269 -7.57 10.22 -19.13
N ALA A 270 -7.95 10.10 -17.86
CA ALA A 270 -7.20 10.65 -16.73
C ALA A 270 -5.80 10.09 -16.61
N LEU A 271 -5.62 8.76 -16.79
CA LEU A 271 -4.33 8.09 -16.68
C LEU A 271 -3.44 8.29 -17.92
N THR A 272 -4.01 8.64 -19.06
CA THR A 272 -3.26 8.81 -20.32
C THR A 272 -2.73 10.23 -20.52
N VAL A 273 -3.28 11.25 -19.84
CA VAL A 273 -2.81 12.65 -19.92
C VAL A 273 -1.31 12.76 -19.68
N ARG A 274 -0.61 13.42 -20.61
CA ARG A 274 0.84 13.72 -20.53
C ARG A 274 1.17 15.19 -20.72
N THR A 275 0.25 15.96 -21.34
CA THR A 275 0.40 17.38 -21.66
C THR A 275 -0.80 18.20 -21.20
N ALA A 276 -0.62 19.52 -21.01
CA ALA A 276 -1.70 20.43 -20.65
C ALA A 276 -2.81 20.47 -21.73
N LYS A 277 -2.45 20.41 -23.00
CA LYS A 277 -3.40 20.41 -24.12
C LYS A 277 -4.30 19.16 -24.08
N GLU A 278 -3.73 18.00 -23.84
CA GLU A 278 -4.50 16.75 -23.68
C GLU A 278 -5.47 16.84 -22.50
N ALA A 279 -5.02 17.38 -21.36
CA ALA A 279 -5.88 17.58 -20.19
C ALA A 279 -7.08 18.49 -20.49
N VAL A 280 -6.82 19.62 -21.18
CA VAL A 280 -7.87 20.58 -21.57
C VAL A 280 -8.85 19.94 -22.55
N ASN A 281 -8.38 19.28 -23.61
CA ASN A 281 -9.23 18.63 -24.60
C ASN A 281 -10.12 17.55 -23.97
N ALA A 282 -9.55 16.70 -23.13
CA ALA A 282 -10.30 15.66 -22.42
C ALA A 282 -11.35 16.27 -21.50
N PHE A 283 -11.01 17.32 -20.75
CA PHE A 283 -11.93 17.99 -19.84
C PHE A 283 -13.06 18.70 -20.59
N GLN A 284 -12.77 19.39 -21.70
CA GLN A 284 -13.80 20.05 -22.54
C GLN A 284 -14.77 19.03 -23.14
N TRP A 285 -14.26 17.86 -23.57
CA TRP A 285 -15.13 16.77 -24.03
C TRP A 285 -16.06 16.31 -22.90
N LEU A 286 -15.55 16.10 -21.69
CA LEU A 286 -16.35 15.71 -20.54
C LEU A 286 -17.38 16.77 -20.14
N LEU A 287 -17.03 18.05 -20.21
CA LEU A 287 -17.99 19.17 -19.95
C LEU A 287 -19.20 19.13 -20.89
N GLY A 288 -18.98 18.80 -22.16
CA GLY A 288 -20.06 18.72 -23.16
C GLY A 288 -20.87 17.43 -23.13
N ALA A 289 -20.33 16.37 -22.52
CA ALA A 289 -20.81 15.01 -22.70
C ALA A 289 -21.26 14.30 -21.40
N THR A 290 -20.88 14.81 -20.21
CA THR A 290 -21.08 14.10 -18.94
C THR A 290 -21.53 15.00 -17.80
N THR A 291 -21.93 14.37 -16.65
CA THR A 291 -22.29 15.09 -15.42
C THR A 291 -21.08 15.56 -14.65
N ARG A 292 -21.27 16.48 -13.68
CA ARG A 292 -20.21 17.03 -12.81
C ARG A 292 -19.44 15.96 -12.03
N GLU A 293 -20.07 14.85 -11.68
CA GLU A 293 -19.44 13.73 -10.97
C GLU A 293 -18.32 13.09 -11.80
N TRP A 294 -18.54 12.87 -13.09
CA TRP A 294 -17.54 12.32 -14.01
C TRP A 294 -16.38 13.27 -14.27
N GLN A 295 -16.70 14.56 -14.39
CA GLN A 295 -15.71 15.62 -14.53
C GLN A 295 -14.81 15.66 -13.29
N ARG A 296 -15.41 15.54 -12.10
CA ARG A 296 -14.67 15.46 -10.82
C ARG A 296 -13.78 14.23 -10.75
N LEU A 297 -14.29 13.05 -11.09
CA LEU A 297 -13.52 11.81 -11.15
C LEU A 297 -12.30 11.95 -12.06
N PHE A 298 -12.49 12.50 -13.26
CA PHE A 298 -11.41 12.75 -14.20
C PHE A 298 -10.33 13.66 -13.59
N VAL A 299 -10.71 14.80 -13.03
CA VAL A 299 -9.75 15.75 -12.45
C VAL A 299 -8.97 15.12 -11.29
N GLN A 300 -9.65 14.40 -10.40
CA GLN A 300 -9.00 13.72 -9.27
C GLN A 300 -7.97 12.68 -9.73
N ASP A 301 -8.32 11.81 -10.67
CA ASP A 301 -7.43 10.77 -11.14
C ASP A 301 -6.32 11.31 -12.06
N MET A 302 -6.58 12.36 -12.83
CA MET A 302 -5.56 13.09 -13.59
C MET A 302 -4.52 13.73 -12.66
N LEU A 303 -4.97 14.42 -11.61
CA LEU A 303 -4.09 15.00 -10.59
C LEU A 303 -3.19 13.93 -9.95
N ARG A 304 -3.79 12.81 -9.58
CA ARG A 304 -3.11 11.68 -8.98
C ARG A 304 -2.07 11.07 -9.91
N SER A 305 -2.45 10.83 -11.17
CA SER A 305 -1.58 10.31 -12.21
C SER A 305 -0.39 11.24 -12.47
N THR A 306 -0.65 12.53 -12.68
CA THR A 306 0.40 13.52 -12.95
C THR A 306 1.34 13.71 -11.76
N THR A 307 0.83 13.63 -10.53
CA THR A 307 1.64 13.71 -9.31
C THR A 307 2.53 12.46 -9.17
N ALA A 308 1.98 11.26 -9.33
CA ALA A 308 2.73 10.02 -9.26
C ALA A 308 3.84 9.93 -10.33
N LEU A 309 3.62 10.54 -11.50
CA LEU A 309 4.59 10.60 -12.60
C LEU A 309 5.55 11.81 -12.53
N GLY A 310 5.48 12.64 -11.48
CA GLY A 310 6.31 13.84 -11.35
C GLY A 310 5.99 14.95 -12.37
N LYS A 311 4.76 14.99 -12.90
CA LYS A 311 4.32 15.90 -13.96
C LYS A 311 3.31 16.97 -13.48
N GLN A 312 3.44 17.45 -12.24
CA GLN A 312 2.51 18.44 -11.67
C GLN A 312 2.39 19.74 -12.49
N GLY A 313 3.44 20.11 -13.22
CA GLY A 313 3.43 21.26 -14.13
C GLY A 313 2.37 21.17 -15.24
N VAL A 314 1.97 19.96 -15.66
CA VAL A 314 0.91 19.72 -16.65
C VAL A 314 -0.41 20.27 -16.15
N VAL A 315 -0.76 20.00 -14.89
CA VAL A 315 -2.00 20.45 -14.27
C VAL A 315 -2.04 21.97 -14.14
N ALA A 316 -0.93 22.57 -13.63
CA ALA A 316 -0.84 24.02 -13.51
C ALA A 316 -0.97 24.73 -14.85
N ALA A 317 -0.40 24.17 -15.92
CA ALA A 317 -0.55 24.69 -17.27
C ALA A 317 -1.95 24.49 -17.84
N ALA A 318 -2.62 23.37 -17.55
CA ALA A 318 -3.99 23.09 -18.00
C ALA A 318 -5.01 24.06 -17.32
N ILE A 319 -4.86 24.32 -16.02
CA ILE A 319 -5.70 25.27 -15.27
C ILE A 319 -5.61 26.69 -15.87
N LYS A 320 -4.42 27.12 -16.30
CA LYS A 320 -4.26 28.43 -16.96
C LYS A 320 -4.97 28.51 -18.32
N GLN A 321 -5.13 27.38 -19.00
CA GLN A 321 -5.80 27.33 -20.32
C GLN A 321 -7.31 27.13 -20.22
N GLU A 322 -7.79 26.46 -19.16
CA GLU A 322 -9.20 26.16 -18.95
C GLU A 322 -9.62 26.53 -17.52
N PRO A 323 -10.20 27.73 -17.30
CA PRO A 323 -10.56 28.23 -15.96
C PRO A 323 -11.54 27.33 -15.19
N LYS A 324 -12.40 26.59 -15.90
CA LYS A 324 -13.34 25.65 -15.25
C LYS A 324 -12.63 24.49 -14.56
N LEU A 325 -11.43 24.12 -15.00
CA LEU A 325 -10.60 23.15 -14.29
C LEU A 325 -10.20 23.63 -12.90
N GLN A 326 -10.06 24.95 -12.71
CA GLN A 326 -9.68 25.54 -11.42
C GLN A 326 -10.74 25.28 -10.34
N GLU A 327 -12.03 25.37 -10.67
CA GLU A 327 -13.11 25.10 -9.72
C GLU A 327 -13.01 23.67 -9.15
N PHE A 328 -12.79 22.67 -10.01
CA PHE A 328 -12.66 21.28 -9.60
C PHE A 328 -11.37 21.02 -8.82
N PHE A 329 -10.32 21.77 -9.13
CA PHE A 329 -9.04 21.69 -8.41
C PHE A 329 -9.16 22.24 -6.98
N GLU A 330 -9.84 23.37 -6.79
CA GLU A 330 -10.08 23.95 -5.46
C GLU A 330 -10.98 23.04 -4.61
N ASP A 331 -12.04 22.48 -5.19
CA ASP A 331 -12.88 21.47 -4.54
C ASP A 331 -12.05 20.27 -4.05
N TYR A 332 -11.11 19.78 -4.86
CA TYR A 332 -10.25 18.66 -4.51
C TYR A 332 -9.24 19.03 -3.40
N LYS A 333 -8.66 20.22 -3.47
CA LYS A 333 -7.72 20.72 -2.45
C LYS A 333 -8.39 20.88 -1.09
N GLN A 334 -9.63 21.40 -1.06
CA GLN A 334 -10.40 21.48 0.18
C GLN A 334 -10.68 20.11 0.79
N LEU A 335 -10.97 19.10 -0.02
CA LEU A 335 -11.15 17.72 0.44
C LEU A 335 -9.88 17.12 1.03
N LEU A 336 -8.71 17.41 0.44
CA LEU A 336 -7.41 16.94 0.98
C LEU A 336 -7.04 17.61 2.31
N LEU A 337 -7.54 18.81 2.57
CA LEU A 337 -7.28 19.55 3.82
C LEU A 337 -8.29 19.18 4.91
N ALA A 338 -9.44 18.58 4.55
CA ALA A 338 -10.50 18.17 5.47
C ALA A 338 -10.36 16.71 5.96
N THR A 339 -9.42 15.93 5.38
CA THR A 339 -9.05 14.56 5.75
C THR A 339 -7.67 14.54 6.38
#